data_a01e8d89094ba9ab8fbc144a19b804f4
#
_entry.id   a01e8d89094ba9ab8fbc144a19b804f4
#
_cell.length_a   1.000
_cell.length_b   1.000
_cell.length_c   1.000
_cell.angle_alpha   90.00
_cell.angle_beta   90.00
_cell.angle_gamma   90.00
#
_symmetry.space_group_name_H-M   'P 1'
#
loop_
_entity.id
_entity.type
_entity.pdbx_description
1 polymer ?
#
loop_
_entity_poly.entity_id
_entity_poly.type
_entity_poly.pdbx_seq_one_letter_code
_entity_poly.pdbx_strand_id
1 'polypeptide(L)'
;MEIADNILRHYLRNCYFINGTAYAGKSTMCRLLAERYGMVHCEENYNMDTILSVVTQEEQPNLNYFNTKKSWQEYVSRSPEEFENWINGNSREVTGFEIAELIRLSGEKRVIVDTNIPCDVLKRITDYKHVALLLSPQSMSVERFFDRPDPEKQFLLGEIQKCPDPEKTLENFLGGIARVNSRKYYDQFMESGFFTIVREDEEKDTREEILEVLARHFGLEEMDPK
;
A
#
# COMPACT_ATOMS: atom_id res chain seq x y z
N MET A 1 23.85 10.79 -4.10
CA MET A 1 24.36 10.28 -2.78
C MET A 1 23.53 9.07 -2.43
N GLU A 2 24.14 7.96 -2.07
CA GLU A 2 23.45 6.75 -1.62
C GLU A 2 23.53 6.67 -0.08
N ILE A 3 22.41 6.34 0.58
CA ILE A 3 22.36 6.13 2.02
C ILE A 3 22.53 4.63 2.28
N ALA A 4 23.51 4.26 3.12
CA ALA A 4 23.77 2.86 3.44
C ALA A 4 22.60 2.22 4.21
N ASP A 5 22.33 0.93 3.96
CA ASP A 5 21.19 0.20 4.51
C ASP A 5 21.17 0.18 6.04
N ASN A 6 22.34 0.04 6.69
CA ASN A 6 22.44 0.05 8.15
C ASN A 6 22.03 1.40 8.78
N ILE A 7 22.21 2.51 8.07
CA ILE A 7 21.76 3.83 8.50
C ILE A 7 20.22 3.87 8.45
N LEU A 8 19.61 3.44 7.33
CA LEU A 8 18.17 3.41 7.19
C LEU A 8 17.52 2.50 8.26
N ARG A 9 18.06 1.31 8.47
CA ARG A 9 17.59 0.37 9.53
C ARG A 9 17.66 0.99 10.92
N HIS A 10 18.70 1.76 11.21
CA HIS A 10 18.82 2.44 12.50
C HIS A 10 17.71 3.47 12.71
N TYR A 11 17.45 4.31 11.71
CA TYR A 11 16.43 5.35 11.82
C TYR A 11 15.01 4.81 11.74
N LEU A 12 14.77 3.71 11.03
CA LEU A 12 13.45 3.08 10.85
C LEU A 12 13.17 1.95 11.86
N ARG A 13 14.02 1.74 12.88
CA ARG A 13 13.89 0.65 13.85
C ARG A 13 12.57 0.62 14.62
N ASN A 14 11.86 1.74 14.67
CA ASN A 14 10.55 1.86 15.34
C ASN A 14 9.36 1.78 14.35
N CYS A 15 9.63 1.51 13.06
CA CYS A 15 8.61 1.36 12.04
C CYS A 15 8.25 -0.12 11.84
N TYR A 16 6.95 -0.39 11.76
CA TYR A 16 6.36 -1.69 11.45
C TYR A 16 5.55 -1.55 10.17
N PHE A 17 5.72 -2.45 9.23
CA PHE A 17 5.19 -2.33 7.87
C PHE A 17 4.17 -3.43 7.58
N ILE A 18 3.00 -3.05 7.11
CA ILE A 18 2.03 -3.97 6.54
C ILE A 18 1.90 -3.65 5.05
N ASN A 19 2.24 -4.61 4.20
CA ASN A 19 2.16 -4.52 2.75
C ASN A 19 1.29 -5.69 2.20
N GLY A 20 1.08 -5.75 0.90
CA GLY A 20 0.35 -6.85 0.25
C GLY A 20 -0.71 -6.39 -0.74
N THR A 21 -1.64 -7.29 -1.08
CA THR A 21 -2.63 -7.05 -2.12
C THR A 21 -3.79 -6.15 -1.66
N ALA A 22 -4.53 -5.59 -2.61
CA ALA A 22 -5.79 -4.93 -2.32
C ALA A 22 -6.78 -5.89 -1.64
N TYR A 23 -7.71 -5.38 -0.84
CA TYR A 23 -8.73 -6.15 -0.09
C TYR A 23 -8.21 -7.09 1.02
N ALA A 24 -6.91 -7.19 1.24
CA ALA A 24 -6.34 -8.05 2.27
C ALA A 24 -6.55 -7.53 3.72
N GLY A 25 -7.06 -6.32 3.89
CA GLY A 25 -7.37 -5.74 5.21
C GLY A 25 -6.22 -4.97 5.85
N LYS A 26 -5.18 -4.58 5.09
CA LYS A 26 -4.01 -3.84 5.57
C LYS A 26 -4.37 -2.62 6.43
N SER A 27 -5.12 -1.67 5.87
CA SER A 27 -5.49 -0.42 6.55
C SER A 27 -6.29 -0.67 7.83
N THR A 28 -7.15 -1.69 7.84
CA THR A 28 -7.89 -2.10 9.04
C THR A 28 -6.94 -2.59 10.12
N MET A 29 -5.97 -3.45 9.78
CA MET A 29 -5.00 -3.99 10.73
C MET A 29 -4.07 -2.91 11.25
N CYS A 30 -3.57 -2.01 10.39
CA CYS A 30 -2.76 -0.86 10.81
C CYS A 30 -3.49 0.01 11.84
N ARG A 31 -4.75 0.36 11.56
CA ARG A 31 -5.57 1.15 12.49
C ARG A 31 -5.77 0.43 13.82
N LEU A 32 -6.15 -0.84 13.82
CA LEU A 32 -6.39 -1.61 15.04
C LEU A 32 -5.12 -1.79 15.89
N LEU A 33 -3.97 -2.04 15.25
CA LEU A 33 -2.67 -2.10 15.93
C LEU A 33 -2.29 -0.75 16.53
N ALA A 34 -2.48 0.34 15.77
CA ALA A 34 -2.21 1.68 16.25
C ALA A 34 -3.03 2.04 17.49
N GLU A 35 -4.34 1.75 17.45
CA GLU A 35 -5.26 1.99 18.57
C GLU A 35 -4.90 1.14 19.81
N ARG A 36 -4.63 -0.16 19.62
CA ARG A 36 -4.36 -1.09 20.73
C ARG A 36 -3.01 -0.82 21.40
N TYR A 37 -1.97 -0.50 20.64
CA TYR A 37 -0.59 -0.38 21.15
C TYR A 37 -0.07 1.06 21.20
N GLY A 38 -0.92 2.07 20.99
CA GLY A 38 -0.57 3.49 21.07
C GLY A 38 0.52 3.87 20.06
N MET A 39 0.43 3.35 18.84
CA MET A 39 1.38 3.64 17.75
C MET A 39 0.88 4.81 16.89
N VAL A 40 1.79 5.50 16.23
CA VAL A 40 1.43 6.44 15.16
C VAL A 40 0.96 5.62 13.96
N HIS A 41 -0.24 5.90 13.46
CA HIS A 41 -0.76 5.30 12.24
C HIS A 41 -0.32 6.13 11.02
N CYS A 42 0.42 5.51 10.12
CA CYS A 42 0.77 6.07 8.83
C CYS A 42 -0.04 5.34 7.76
N GLU A 43 -1.07 6.02 7.24
CA GLU A 43 -1.98 5.49 6.23
C GLU A 43 -1.30 5.42 4.86
N GLU A 44 -1.85 4.61 3.96
CA GLU A 44 -1.48 4.65 2.55
C GLU A 44 -1.66 6.09 2.01
N ASN A 45 -0.72 6.56 1.21
CA ASN A 45 -0.68 7.93 0.68
C ASN A 45 -0.55 9.03 1.76
N TYR A 46 0.01 8.69 2.93
CA TYR A 46 0.28 9.66 3.98
C TYR A 46 1.04 10.88 3.45
N ASN A 47 0.57 12.08 3.83
CA ASN A 47 1.20 13.36 3.48
C ASN A 47 1.34 13.61 1.96
N MET A 48 0.44 13.08 1.14
CA MET A 48 0.51 13.16 -0.33
C MET A 48 0.57 14.62 -0.83
N ASP A 49 -0.15 15.54 -0.20
CA ASP A 49 -0.12 16.97 -0.59
C ASP A 49 1.29 17.56 -0.49
N THR A 50 2.04 17.23 0.56
CA THR A 50 3.44 17.67 0.71
C THR A 50 4.32 17.00 -0.35
N ILE A 51 4.15 15.72 -0.60
CA ILE A 51 4.89 14.98 -1.62
C ILE A 51 4.65 15.64 -2.99
N LEU A 52 3.40 15.85 -3.37
CA LEU A 52 3.04 16.45 -4.65
C LEU A 52 3.53 17.89 -4.82
N SER A 53 3.78 18.61 -3.72
CA SER A 53 4.32 19.98 -3.78
C SER A 53 5.80 20.05 -4.16
N VAL A 54 6.54 18.93 -4.05
CA VAL A 54 8.00 18.90 -4.30
C VAL A 54 8.40 18.00 -5.46
N VAL A 55 7.49 17.16 -5.99
CA VAL A 55 7.79 16.30 -7.15
C VAL A 55 8.03 17.11 -8.41
N THR A 56 8.91 16.61 -9.27
CA THR A 56 9.21 17.20 -10.57
C THR A 56 8.97 16.21 -11.69
N GLN A 57 8.76 16.72 -12.91
CA GLN A 57 8.62 15.87 -14.10
C GLN A 57 9.90 15.08 -14.42
N GLU A 58 11.05 15.61 -14.06
CA GLU A 58 12.36 15.00 -14.33
C GLU A 58 12.62 13.83 -13.37
N GLU A 59 12.37 14.00 -12.08
CA GLU A 59 12.75 13.05 -11.05
C GLU A 59 11.63 12.06 -10.69
N GLN A 60 10.36 12.50 -10.71
CA GLN A 60 9.20 11.70 -10.33
C GLN A 60 8.05 11.85 -11.35
N PRO A 61 8.24 11.42 -12.62
CA PRO A 61 7.24 11.61 -13.66
C PRO A 61 5.89 10.95 -13.38
N ASN A 62 5.88 9.80 -12.68
CA ASN A 62 4.63 9.07 -12.38
C ASN A 62 3.84 9.74 -11.23
N LEU A 63 4.51 10.22 -10.20
CA LEU A 63 3.88 11.01 -9.13
C LEU A 63 3.44 12.38 -9.64
N ASN A 64 4.28 13.06 -10.42
CA ASN A 64 3.97 14.37 -10.99
C ASN A 64 2.78 14.35 -11.95
N TYR A 65 2.39 13.16 -12.42
CA TYR A 65 1.15 12.99 -13.18
C TYR A 65 -0.07 13.55 -12.43
N PHE A 66 -0.15 13.42 -11.10
CA PHE A 66 -1.23 13.98 -10.32
C PHE A 66 -1.33 15.51 -10.43
N ASN A 67 -0.20 16.21 -10.60
CA ASN A 67 -0.15 17.66 -10.82
C ASN A 67 -0.47 18.06 -12.28
N THR A 68 -0.23 17.17 -13.24
CA THR A 68 -0.27 17.48 -14.68
C THR A 68 -1.43 16.87 -15.44
N LYS A 69 -2.15 15.89 -14.85
CA LYS A 69 -3.31 15.26 -15.50
C LYS A 69 -4.37 16.29 -15.86
N LYS A 70 -4.98 16.13 -17.02
CA LYS A 70 -6.02 17.03 -17.51
C LYS A 70 -7.37 16.77 -16.84
N SER A 71 -7.65 15.50 -16.54
CA SER A 71 -8.90 15.09 -15.91
C SER A 71 -8.76 13.72 -15.26
N TRP A 72 -9.73 13.36 -14.43
CA TRP A 72 -9.83 12.00 -13.89
C TRP A 72 -10.28 10.99 -14.94
N GLN A 73 -11.00 11.42 -15.99
CA GLN A 73 -11.35 10.57 -17.12
C GLN A 73 -10.08 10.09 -17.87
N GLU A 74 -9.06 10.96 -18.01
CA GLU A 74 -7.75 10.56 -18.55
C GLU A 74 -7.11 9.46 -17.69
N TYR A 75 -7.17 9.61 -16.37
CA TYR A 75 -6.64 8.62 -15.43
C TYR A 75 -7.30 7.25 -15.57
N VAL A 76 -8.64 7.20 -15.58
CA VAL A 76 -9.39 5.93 -15.62
C VAL A 76 -9.43 5.29 -17.01
N SER A 77 -9.10 6.03 -18.07
CA SER A 77 -9.13 5.55 -19.46
C SER A 77 -7.82 4.89 -19.92
N ARG A 78 -6.82 4.75 -19.02
CA ARG A 78 -5.57 4.07 -19.36
C ARG A 78 -5.84 2.64 -19.81
N SER A 79 -5.02 2.18 -20.76
CA SER A 79 -4.96 0.76 -21.06
C SER A 79 -4.46 -0.03 -19.83
N PRO A 80 -4.77 -1.33 -19.72
CA PRO A 80 -4.29 -2.16 -18.62
C PRO A 80 -2.75 -2.15 -18.45
N GLU A 81 -2.01 -2.07 -19.55
CA GLU A 81 -0.55 -2.00 -19.53
C GLU A 81 -0.03 -0.64 -19.04
N GLU A 82 -0.61 0.46 -19.53
CA GLU A 82 -0.25 1.82 -19.07
C GLU A 82 -0.55 1.98 -17.58
N PHE A 83 -1.65 1.42 -17.10
CA PHE A 83 -2.00 1.43 -15.68
C PHE A 83 -0.97 0.66 -14.84
N GLU A 84 -0.60 -0.58 -15.25
CA GLU A 84 0.42 -1.38 -14.56
C GLU A 84 1.78 -0.66 -14.51
N ASN A 85 2.21 -0.10 -15.63
CA ASN A 85 3.49 0.61 -15.71
C ASN A 85 3.50 1.85 -14.81
N TRP A 86 2.40 2.60 -14.81
CA TRP A 86 2.26 3.79 -13.97
C TRP A 86 2.25 3.44 -12.48
N ILE A 87 1.49 2.42 -12.04
CA ILE A 87 1.45 1.97 -10.63
C ILE A 87 2.85 1.57 -10.16
N ASN A 88 3.57 0.80 -10.97
CA ASN A 88 4.94 0.37 -10.62
C ASN A 88 5.92 1.54 -10.52
N GLY A 89 5.84 2.50 -11.44
CA GLY A 89 6.64 3.71 -11.40
C GLY A 89 6.30 4.57 -10.18
N ASN A 90 5.02 4.79 -9.93
CA ASN A 90 4.51 5.55 -8.78
C ASN A 90 4.99 4.96 -7.46
N SER A 91 4.84 3.64 -7.25
CA SER A 91 5.28 2.96 -6.02
C SER A 91 6.78 3.12 -5.77
N ARG A 92 7.61 3.12 -6.82
CA ARG A 92 9.05 3.33 -6.68
C ARG A 92 9.40 4.78 -6.37
N GLU A 93 8.73 5.72 -7.01
CA GLU A 93 8.97 7.15 -6.80
C GLU A 93 8.51 7.62 -5.42
N VAL A 94 7.36 7.14 -4.93
CA VAL A 94 6.85 7.50 -3.59
C VAL A 94 7.70 6.92 -2.47
N THR A 95 8.38 5.80 -2.68
CA THR A 95 9.19 5.10 -1.67
C THR A 95 10.20 6.01 -0.97
N GLY A 96 10.90 6.87 -1.73
CA GLY A 96 11.88 7.80 -1.15
C GLY A 96 11.24 8.82 -0.20
N PHE A 97 10.08 9.35 -0.58
CA PHE A 97 9.33 10.29 0.25
C PHE A 97 8.78 9.60 1.51
N GLU A 98 8.22 8.40 1.36
CA GLU A 98 7.70 7.62 2.48
C GLU A 98 8.81 7.32 3.49
N ILE A 99 9.99 6.88 3.06
CA ILE A 99 11.15 6.66 3.93
C ILE A 99 11.55 7.95 4.67
N ALA A 100 11.62 9.09 3.98
CA ALA A 100 11.97 10.37 4.60
C ALA A 100 10.95 10.79 5.67
N GLU A 101 9.65 10.65 5.38
CA GLU A 101 8.58 10.93 6.34
C GLU A 101 8.61 9.97 7.53
N LEU A 102 8.86 8.69 7.31
CA LEU A 102 8.96 7.70 8.38
C LEU A 102 10.15 7.97 9.31
N ILE A 103 11.29 8.40 8.78
CA ILE A 103 12.44 8.84 9.61
C ILE A 103 12.02 10.03 10.49
N ARG A 104 11.28 10.99 9.93
CA ARG A 104 10.79 12.16 10.70
C ARG A 104 9.80 11.76 11.78
N LEU A 105 8.90 10.81 11.50
CA LEU A 105 7.83 10.39 12.42
C LEU A 105 8.30 9.43 13.50
N SER A 106 9.19 8.50 13.16
CA SER A 106 9.51 7.36 14.00
C SER A 106 10.48 7.67 15.15
N GLY A 107 11.21 8.74 15.14
CA GLY A 107 12.10 9.20 16.23
C GLY A 107 12.12 8.30 17.48
N GLU A 108 11.38 8.69 18.50
CA GLU A 108 11.13 7.90 19.72
C GLU A 108 9.76 7.18 19.72
N LYS A 109 8.97 7.35 18.66
CA LYS A 109 7.60 6.78 18.55
C LYS A 109 7.60 5.53 17.68
N ARG A 110 6.77 4.58 18.06
CA ARG A 110 6.46 3.44 17.20
C ARG A 110 5.47 3.89 16.14
N VAL A 111 5.69 3.47 14.90
CA VAL A 111 4.86 3.79 13.73
C VAL A 111 4.43 2.49 13.07
N ILE A 112 3.15 2.32 12.82
CA ILE A 112 2.61 1.26 11.97
C ILE A 112 2.22 1.86 10.63
N VAL A 113 2.65 1.22 9.54
CA VAL A 113 2.58 1.77 8.18
C VAL A 113 1.79 0.85 7.26
N ASP A 114 0.72 1.36 6.65
CA ASP A 114 0.11 0.76 5.47
C ASP A 114 0.91 1.21 4.24
N THR A 115 1.69 0.30 3.65
CA THR A 115 2.70 0.67 2.66
C THR A 115 2.60 -0.11 1.36
N ASN A 116 3.08 0.50 0.28
CA ASN A 116 3.36 -0.13 -1.00
C ASN A 116 4.87 -0.14 -1.33
N ILE A 117 5.75 0.11 -0.35
CA ILE A 117 7.20 0.01 -0.54
C ILE A 117 7.55 -1.39 -1.08
N PRO A 118 8.27 -1.49 -2.20
CA PRO A 118 8.64 -2.78 -2.77
C PRO A 118 9.39 -3.68 -1.77
N CYS A 119 9.15 -5.00 -1.81
CA CYS A 119 9.75 -5.95 -0.88
C CYS A 119 11.29 -5.97 -0.92
N ASP A 120 11.89 -5.70 -2.09
CA ASP A 120 13.34 -5.57 -2.23
C ASP A 120 13.89 -4.38 -1.46
N VAL A 121 13.16 -3.29 -1.39
CA VAL A 121 13.52 -2.10 -0.57
C VAL A 121 13.28 -2.40 0.91
N LEU A 122 12.14 -2.99 1.29
CA LEU A 122 11.87 -3.38 2.68
C LEU A 122 12.98 -4.26 3.26
N LYS A 123 13.53 -5.20 2.49
CA LYS A 123 14.67 -6.04 2.90
C LYS A 123 15.94 -5.25 3.24
N ARG A 124 16.12 -4.08 2.64
CA ARG A 124 17.27 -3.20 2.88
C ARG A 124 17.07 -2.34 4.13
N ILE A 125 15.85 -1.86 4.36
CA ILE A 125 15.57 -0.81 5.36
C ILE A 125 15.06 -1.34 6.70
N THR A 126 14.66 -2.62 6.80
CA THR A 126 14.11 -3.19 8.03
C THR A 126 14.36 -4.70 8.13
N ASP A 127 13.89 -5.31 9.23
CA ASP A 127 14.03 -6.72 9.54
C ASP A 127 12.73 -7.50 9.31
N TYR A 128 12.84 -8.84 9.20
CA TYR A 128 11.70 -9.76 9.09
C TYR A 128 10.60 -9.51 10.12
N LYS A 129 10.97 -9.25 11.38
CA LYS A 129 10.01 -9.03 12.49
C LYS A 129 9.22 -7.73 12.38
N HIS A 130 9.63 -6.82 11.51
CA HIS A 130 8.97 -5.54 11.32
C HIS A 130 8.13 -5.47 10.04
N VAL A 131 8.02 -6.58 9.31
CA VAL A 131 7.23 -6.63 8.06
C VAL A 131 6.22 -7.77 8.11
N ALA A 132 4.97 -7.48 7.81
CA ALA A 132 3.94 -8.46 7.54
C ALA A 132 3.29 -8.20 6.17
N LEU A 133 3.01 -9.27 5.45
CA LEU A 133 2.30 -9.22 4.18
C LEU A 133 0.89 -9.79 4.36
N LEU A 134 -0.10 -9.02 3.94
CA LEU A 134 -1.49 -9.47 3.90
C LEU A 134 -1.91 -9.64 2.44
N LEU A 135 -2.32 -10.83 2.08
CA LEU A 135 -2.71 -11.18 0.72
C LEU A 135 -4.18 -11.61 0.67
N SER A 136 -4.84 -11.31 -0.42
CA SER A 136 -6.20 -11.77 -0.72
C SER A 136 -6.25 -12.43 -2.09
N PRO A 137 -7.21 -13.33 -2.34
CA PRO A 137 -7.45 -13.88 -3.65
C PRO A 137 -7.76 -12.79 -4.69
N GLN A 138 -7.41 -13.04 -5.94
CA GLN A 138 -7.67 -12.11 -7.04
C GLN A 138 -9.17 -11.84 -7.24
N SER A 139 -10.02 -12.83 -6.97
CA SER A 139 -11.49 -12.67 -6.94
C SER A 139 -11.95 -11.54 -6.03
N MET A 140 -11.28 -11.33 -4.90
CA MET A 140 -11.60 -10.23 -3.99
C MET A 140 -11.02 -8.90 -4.45
N SER A 141 -9.75 -8.90 -4.90
CA SER A 141 -9.03 -7.67 -5.25
C SER A 141 -9.44 -7.07 -6.59
N VAL A 142 -10.04 -7.86 -7.49
CA VAL A 142 -10.47 -7.43 -8.83
C VAL A 142 -11.98 -7.40 -8.93
N GLU A 143 -12.67 -8.54 -8.74
CA GLU A 143 -14.10 -8.66 -8.99
C GLU A 143 -14.93 -7.78 -8.04
N ARG A 144 -14.46 -7.61 -6.78
CA ARG A 144 -15.13 -6.78 -5.76
C ARG A 144 -14.48 -5.40 -5.58
N PHE A 145 -13.69 -4.94 -6.55
CA PHE A 145 -12.94 -3.68 -6.39
C PHE A 145 -13.85 -2.48 -6.10
N PHE A 146 -15.00 -2.40 -6.76
CA PHE A 146 -15.98 -1.33 -6.60
C PHE A 146 -17.12 -1.63 -5.61
N ASP A 147 -17.17 -2.82 -5.02
CA ASP A 147 -18.23 -3.20 -4.06
C ASP A 147 -18.08 -2.48 -2.70
N ARG A 148 -16.94 -1.85 -2.46
CA ARG A 148 -16.69 -1.13 -1.22
C ARG A 148 -17.38 0.22 -1.19
N PRO A 149 -17.93 0.63 -0.04
CA PRO A 149 -18.37 2.01 0.21
C PRO A 149 -17.17 2.92 0.47
N ASP A 150 -16.07 2.74 -0.26
CA ASP A 150 -14.85 3.54 -0.22
C ASP A 150 -15.06 4.78 -1.10
N PRO A 151 -15.01 6.01 -0.54
CA PRO A 151 -15.30 7.22 -1.29
C PRO A 151 -14.42 7.42 -2.53
N GLU A 152 -13.13 7.05 -2.44
CA GLU A 152 -12.20 7.19 -3.57
C GLU A 152 -12.57 6.24 -4.71
N LYS A 153 -12.91 4.98 -4.40
CA LYS A 153 -13.34 4.02 -5.43
C LYS A 153 -14.66 4.37 -6.05
N GLN A 154 -15.64 4.81 -5.23
CA GLN A 154 -16.92 5.30 -5.74
C GLN A 154 -16.75 6.56 -6.59
N PHE A 155 -15.82 7.43 -6.24
CA PHE A 155 -15.45 8.58 -7.08
C PHE A 155 -14.89 8.12 -8.43
N LEU A 156 -13.93 7.16 -8.45
CA LEU A 156 -13.38 6.64 -9.71
C LEU A 156 -14.44 5.98 -10.57
N LEU A 157 -15.36 5.21 -9.99
CA LEU A 157 -16.50 4.63 -10.70
C LEU A 157 -17.37 5.72 -11.33
N GLY A 158 -17.63 6.81 -10.60
CA GLY A 158 -18.34 7.99 -11.10
C GLY A 158 -17.62 8.68 -12.26
N GLU A 159 -16.29 8.72 -12.27
CA GLU A 159 -15.50 9.27 -13.38
C GLU A 159 -15.53 8.35 -14.61
N ILE A 160 -15.51 7.03 -14.42
CA ILE A 160 -15.68 6.03 -15.49
C ILE A 160 -17.02 6.24 -16.19
N GLN A 161 -18.10 6.46 -15.44
CA GLN A 161 -19.45 6.67 -16.01
C GLN A 161 -19.57 7.97 -16.85
N LYS A 162 -18.64 8.90 -16.72
CA LYS A 162 -18.59 10.16 -17.51
C LYS A 162 -17.78 10.03 -18.79
N CYS A 163 -17.08 8.90 -19.00
CA CYS A 163 -16.30 8.67 -20.21
C CYS A 163 -17.19 8.43 -21.43
N PRO A 164 -16.69 8.68 -22.66
CA PRO A 164 -17.45 8.47 -23.89
C PRO A 164 -17.93 7.02 -24.09
N ASP A 165 -17.18 6.04 -23.62
CA ASP A 165 -17.51 4.62 -23.59
C ASP A 165 -17.27 4.07 -22.18
N PRO A 166 -18.24 4.18 -21.27
CA PRO A 166 -18.08 3.76 -19.89
C PRO A 166 -17.85 2.25 -19.72
N GLU A 167 -18.46 1.42 -20.56
CA GLU A 167 -18.31 -0.04 -20.48
C GLU A 167 -16.88 -0.45 -20.83
N LYS A 168 -16.34 0.06 -21.93
CA LYS A 168 -14.97 -0.20 -22.34
C LYS A 168 -13.95 0.39 -21.36
N THR A 169 -14.23 1.57 -20.81
CA THR A 169 -13.37 2.20 -19.79
C THR A 169 -13.34 1.36 -18.51
N LEU A 170 -14.48 0.84 -18.08
CA LEU A 170 -14.56 -0.04 -16.91
C LEU A 170 -13.80 -1.35 -17.15
N GLU A 171 -13.98 -1.98 -18.32
CA GLU A 171 -13.24 -3.20 -18.70
C GLU A 171 -11.71 -2.95 -18.66
N ASN A 172 -11.24 -1.86 -19.25
CA ASN A 172 -9.81 -1.51 -19.25
C ASN A 172 -9.30 -1.24 -17.84
N PHE A 173 -10.04 -0.48 -17.03
CA PHE A 173 -9.65 -0.15 -15.66
C PHE A 173 -9.55 -1.42 -14.80
N LEU A 174 -10.56 -2.30 -14.84
CA LEU A 174 -10.52 -3.59 -14.13
C LEU A 174 -9.43 -4.50 -14.68
N GLY A 175 -9.17 -4.46 -15.99
CA GLY A 175 -8.01 -5.13 -16.60
C GLY A 175 -6.69 -4.67 -16.04
N GLY A 176 -6.53 -3.37 -15.79
CA GLY A 176 -5.36 -2.79 -15.11
C GLY A 176 -5.24 -3.28 -13.67
N ILE A 177 -6.34 -3.24 -12.91
CA ILE A 177 -6.40 -3.78 -11.54
C ILE A 177 -6.04 -5.28 -11.54
N ALA A 178 -6.53 -6.07 -12.49
CA ALA A 178 -6.20 -7.49 -12.63
C ALA A 178 -4.71 -7.73 -12.89
N ARG A 179 -4.06 -6.88 -13.70
CA ARG A 179 -2.62 -6.99 -13.98
C ARG A 179 -1.78 -6.73 -12.74
N VAL A 180 -2.04 -5.67 -11.98
CA VAL A 180 -1.28 -5.34 -10.76
C VAL A 180 -1.57 -6.29 -9.60
N ASN A 181 -2.67 -7.06 -9.65
CA ASN A 181 -2.99 -8.14 -8.71
C ASN A 181 -2.79 -9.53 -9.34
N SER A 182 -2.02 -9.65 -10.43
CA SER A 182 -1.79 -10.91 -11.12
C SER A 182 -0.93 -11.88 -10.30
N ARG A 183 -0.92 -13.15 -10.71
CA ARG A 183 -0.10 -14.20 -10.12
C ARG A 183 1.37 -13.81 -9.98
N LYS A 184 1.91 -13.09 -10.97
CA LYS A 184 3.29 -12.56 -10.95
C LYS A 184 3.58 -11.72 -9.71
N TYR A 185 2.70 -10.79 -9.34
CA TYR A 185 2.87 -9.93 -8.16
C TYR A 185 2.59 -10.68 -6.86
N TYR A 186 1.57 -11.54 -6.88
CA TYR A 186 1.26 -12.40 -5.75
C TYR A 186 2.44 -13.29 -5.38
N ASP A 187 3.06 -13.95 -6.36
CA ASP A 187 4.23 -14.81 -6.16
C ASP A 187 5.44 -14.01 -5.64
N GLN A 188 5.64 -12.76 -6.08
CA GLN A 188 6.68 -11.88 -5.53
C GLN A 188 6.52 -11.65 -4.02
N PHE A 189 5.28 -11.49 -3.54
CA PHE A 189 5.02 -11.39 -2.11
C PHE A 189 5.29 -12.72 -1.41
N MET A 190 4.77 -13.83 -1.91
CA MET A 190 4.96 -15.17 -1.34
C MET A 190 6.44 -15.59 -1.27
N GLU A 191 7.22 -15.25 -2.28
CA GLU A 191 8.65 -15.55 -2.39
C GLU A 191 9.54 -14.53 -1.68
N SER A 192 8.96 -13.45 -1.14
CA SER A 192 9.73 -12.40 -0.47
C SER A 192 10.48 -12.89 0.76
N GLY A 193 10.00 -13.94 1.42
CA GLY A 193 10.52 -14.46 2.69
C GLY A 193 10.04 -13.69 3.92
N PHE A 194 9.16 -12.69 3.78
CA PHE A 194 8.51 -12.02 4.89
C PHE A 194 7.35 -12.84 5.46
N PHE A 195 6.96 -12.53 6.68
CA PHE A 195 5.78 -13.11 7.30
C PHE A 195 4.51 -12.78 6.50
N THR A 196 3.77 -13.79 6.07
CA THR A 196 2.66 -13.63 5.15
C THR A 196 1.40 -14.32 5.69
N ILE A 197 0.30 -13.58 5.68
CA ILE A 197 -1.05 -14.08 5.97
C ILE A 197 -1.87 -13.96 4.68
N VAL A 198 -2.48 -15.08 4.27
CA VAL A 198 -3.41 -15.11 3.15
C VAL A 198 -4.82 -15.05 3.72
N ARG A 199 -5.57 -14.00 3.37
CA ARG A 199 -6.98 -13.91 3.69
C ARG A 199 -7.75 -14.77 2.71
N GLU A 200 -8.52 -15.71 3.25
CA GLU A 200 -9.48 -16.48 2.46
C GLU A 200 -10.78 -15.67 2.29
N ASP A 201 -11.51 -15.92 1.19
CA ASP A 201 -12.81 -15.30 0.94
C ASP A 201 -13.88 -16.02 1.79
N GLU A 202 -13.83 -15.80 3.11
CA GLU A 202 -14.78 -16.34 4.07
C GLU A 202 -15.69 -15.24 4.61
N GLU A 203 -16.92 -15.58 4.91
CA GLU A 203 -17.89 -14.69 5.58
C GLU A 203 -17.52 -14.41 7.05
N LYS A 204 -16.60 -15.20 7.62
CA LYS A 204 -16.19 -15.09 9.02
C LYS A 204 -15.36 -13.83 9.25
N ASP A 205 -15.73 -13.08 10.29
CA ASP A 205 -14.90 -11.99 10.80
C ASP A 205 -13.66 -12.53 11.52
N THR A 206 -12.51 -12.45 10.86
CA THR A 206 -11.21 -12.92 11.39
C THR A 206 -10.32 -11.77 11.88
N ARG A 207 -10.87 -10.55 12.04
CA ARG A 207 -10.06 -9.36 12.37
C ARG A 207 -9.30 -9.50 13.67
N GLU A 208 -9.94 -9.99 14.74
CA GLU A 208 -9.30 -10.14 16.04
C GLU A 208 -8.19 -11.20 16.01
N GLU A 209 -8.46 -12.35 15.37
CA GLU A 209 -7.48 -13.41 15.21
C GLU A 209 -6.23 -12.95 14.43
N ILE A 210 -6.43 -12.24 13.32
CA ILE A 210 -5.31 -11.69 12.52
C ILE A 210 -4.55 -10.64 13.33
N LEU A 211 -5.25 -9.80 14.10
CA LEU A 211 -4.64 -8.76 14.92
C LEU A 211 -3.71 -9.37 15.99
N GLU A 212 -4.13 -10.43 16.67
CA GLU A 212 -3.31 -11.16 17.65
C GLU A 212 -2.06 -11.80 16.99
N VAL A 213 -2.26 -12.42 15.83
CA VAL A 213 -1.15 -13.02 15.07
C VAL A 213 -0.13 -11.97 14.65
N LEU A 214 -0.58 -10.81 14.17
CA LEU A 214 0.30 -9.68 13.80
C LEU A 214 1.00 -9.10 15.03
N ALA A 215 0.29 -8.92 16.14
CA ALA A 215 0.87 -8.42 17.38
C ALA A 215 2.00 -9.32 17.89
N ARG A 216 1.78 -10.63 17.85
CA ARG A 216 2.81 -11.62 18.20
C ARG A 216 4.01 -11.59 17.25
N HIS A 217 3.77 -11.52 15.94
CA HIS A 217 4.84 -11.42 14.95
C HIS A 217 5.70 -10.19 15.16
N PHE A 218 5.08 -9.05 15.42
CA PHE A 218 5.77 -7.78 15.67
C PHE A 218 6.38 -7.67 17.09
N GLY A 219 6.15 -8.65 17.97
CA GLY A 219 6.64 -8.63 19.35
C GLY A 219 5.96 -7.56 20.21
N LEU A 220 4.71 -7.19 19.89
CA LEU A 220 3.96 -6.17 20.61
C LEU A 220 3.28 -6.72 21.87
N GLU A 221 3.09 -8.04 22.01
CA GLU A 221 2.44 -8.70 23.15
C GLU A 221 3.23 -8.53 24.47
N GLU A 222 4.55 -8.38 24.38
CA GLU A 222 5.42 -8.16 25.54
C GLU A 222 5.37 -6.72 26.07
N MET A 223 4.59 -5.87 25.41
CA MET A 223 4.44 -4.46 25.73
C MET A 223 3.06 -4.24 26.33
N ASP A 224 2.99 -3.63 27.53
CA ASP A 224 1.72 -3.30 28.18
C ASP A 224 0.80 -2.54 27.20
N PRO A 225 -0.43 -3.00 26.97
CA PRO A 225 -1.42 -2.20 26.27
C PRO A 225 -1.69 -0.94 27.09
N LYS A 226 -1.67 0.21 26.43
CA LYS A 226 -1.97 1.50 27.09
C LYS A 226 -3.46 1.66 27.31
#